data_43d9d108f5062c74b3057092c0db7436
#
_entry.id   43d9d108f5062c74b3057092c0db7436
#
_cell.length_a   1.000
_cell.length_b   1.000
_cell.length_c   1.000
_cell.angle_alpha   90.00
_cell.angle_beta   90.00
_cell.angle_gamma   90.00
#
_symmetry.space_group_name_H-M   'P 1'
#
loop_
_entity.id
_entity.type
_entity.pdbx_description
1 polymer ?
#
loop_
_entity_poly.entity_id
_entity_poly.type
_entity_poly.pdbx_seq_one_letter_code
_entity_poly.pdbx_strand_id
1 'polypeptide(L)'
;MNLDQMARRCPGAKVIGTVRLDGYRLTFAGGGCDGVATILPDADSHVDGVLWDIRKGNEKSLDYYEGFPNLYGKETVTVKDQAGNMHEAMAYTMNAPYRDAPAAPDAYYLNGIVTGCRQNEISPQPVYEAFERICKETEARQMHRTPRRRGLYR
;
A
#
# COMPACT_ATOMS: atom_id res chain seq x y z
N MET A 1 -6.35 -6.41 2.56
CA MET A 1 -7.62 -6.17 1.85
C MET A 1 -8.14 -7.42 1.14
N ASN A 2 -7.31 -8.16 0.43
CA ASN A 2 -7.71 -9.39 -0.27
C ASN A 2 -8.09 -10.49 0.74
N LEU A 3 -9.33 -10.99 0.66
CA LEU A 3 -9.90 -11.95 1.60
C LEU A 3 -9.16 -13.31 1.57
N ASP A 4 -8.79 -13.77 0.38
CA ASP A 4 -8.12 -15.06 0.21
C ASP A 4 -6.68 -15.01 0.75
N GLN A 5 -5.99 -13.90 0.56
CA GLN A 5 -4.66 -13.68 1.14
C GLN A 5 -4.72 -13.64 2.66
N MET A 6 -5.69 -12.91 3.23
CA MET A 6 -5.86 -12.82 4.67
C MET A 6 -6.24 -14.17 5.30
N ALA A 7 -7.07 -14.95 4.65
CA ALA A 7 -7.41 -16.30 5.12
C ALA A 7 -6.17 -17.19 5.29
N ARG A 8 -5.18 -17.03 4.42
CA ARG A 8 -3.91 -17.76 4.50
C ARG A 8 -2.92 -17.17 5.51
N ARG A 9 -2.81 -15.82 5.55
CA ARG A 9 -1.84 -15.11 6.41
C ARG A 9 -2.30 -15.05 7.87
N CYS A 10 -3.60 -14.90 8.07
CA CYS A 10 -4.23 -14.73 9.37
C CYS A 10 -5.47 -15.63 9.50
N PRO A 11 -5.30 -16.96 9.66
CA PRO A 11 -6.44 -17.85 9.89
C PRO A 11 -7.27 -17.39 11.08
N GLY A 12 -8.59 -17.26 10.89
CA GLY A 12 -9.51 -16.81 11.92
C GLY A 12 -9.63 -15.29 12.11
N ALA A 13 -8.93 -14.47 11.33
CA ALA A 13 -9.19 -13.04 11.27
C ALA A 13 -10.59 -12.77 10.71
N LYS A 14 -11.27 -11.75 11.25
CA LYS A 14 -12.63 -11.40 10.85
C LYS A 14 -12.67 -9.99 10.25
N VAL A 15 -13.38 -9.85 9.14
CA VAL A 15 -13.69 -8.53 8.58
C VAL A 15 -14.68 -7.83 9.50
N ILE A 16 -14.35 -6.63 9.96
CA ILE A 16 -15.28 -5.75 10.67
C ILE A 16 -16.08 -4.94 9.67
N GLY A 17 -15.44 -4.39 8.64
CA GLY A 17 -16.08 -3.65 7.58
C GLY A 17 -15.11 -2.79 6.79
N THR A 18 -15.65 -2.07 5.81
CA THR A 18 -14.90 -1.07 5.05
C THR A 18 -14.81 0.22 5.85
N VAL A 19 -13.64 0.84 5.77
CA VAL A 19 -13.33 2.08 6.49
C VAL A 19 -12.58 3.05 5.59
N ARG A 20 -12.62 4.34 5.97
CA ARG A 20 -11.88 5.42 5.32
C ARG A 20 -10.83 5.97 6.27
N LEU A 21 -9.63 6.14 5.76
CA LEU A 21 -8.53 6.82 6.41
C LEU A 21 -8.29 8.17 5.72
N ASP A 22 -8.69 9.26 6.36
CA ASP A 22 -8.46 10.62 5.88
C ASP A 22 -7.03 11.07 6.18
N GLY A 23 -6.50 11.98 5.35
CA GLY A 23 -5.18 12.56 5.53
C GLY A 23 -4.02 11.69 5.05
N TYR A 24 -4.31 10.67 4.25
CA TYR A 24 -3.33 9.78 3.63
C TYR A 24 -3.67 9.53 2.17
N ARG A 25 -2.67 9.17 1.39
CA ARG A 25 -2.81 8.70 0.00
C ARG A 25 -2.12 7.35 -0.19
N LEU A 26 -2.67 6.53 -1.05
CA LEU A 26 -2.05 5.28 -1.50
C LEU A 26 -0.93 5.58 -2.48
N THR A 27 0.19 4.87 -2.33
CA THR A 27 1.29 4.87 -3.29
C THR A 27 1.98 3.51 -3.34
N PHE A 28 2.97 3.38 -4.22
CA PHE A 28 3.81 2.18 -4.36
C PHE A 28 5.28 2.59 -4.30
N ALA A 29 6.05 1.84 -3.53
CA ALA A 29 7.47 2.09 -3.33
C ALA A 29 8.19 0.79 -2.95
N GLY A 30 9.48 0.86 -2.65
CA GLY A 30 10.23 -0.27 -2.13
C GLY A 30 11.65 -0.42 -2.65
N GLY A 31 12.05 0.40 -3.63
CA GLY A 31 13.46 0.45 -4.08
C GLY A 31 13.97 -0.76 -4.85
N GLY A 32 13.09 -1.62 -5.33
CA GLY A 32 13.41 -2.75 -6.20
C GLY A 32 12.76 -2.63 -7.58
N CYS A 33 12.71 -3.76 -8.30
CA CYS A 33 12.01 -3.83 -9.60
C CYS A 33 10.49 -3.80 -9.42
N ASP A 34 9.99 -4.27 -8.27
CA ASP A 34 8.58 -4.45 -7.98
C ASP A 34 8.20 -3.67 -6.73
N GLY A 35 7.43 -2.60 -6.91
CA GLY A 35 6.90 -1.78 -5.83
C GLY A 35 5.80 -2.51 -5.06
N VAL A 36 5.68 -2.17 -3.78
CA VAL A 36 4.58 -2.64 -2.92
C VAL A 36 3.84 -1.45 -2.33
N ALA A 37 2.58 -1.67 -1.96
CA ALA A 37 1.70 -0.61 -1.50
C ALA A 37 2.13 -0.06 -0.14
N THR A 38 2.04 1.25 0.00
CA THR A 38 2.10 1.95 1.28
C THR A 38 1.21 3.18 1.25
N ILE A 39 1.02 3.79 2.39
CA ILE A 39 0.31 5.06 2.53
C ILE A 39 1.28 6.14 2.98
N LEU A 40 1.08 7.34 2.47
CA LEU A 40 1.84 8.53 2.85
C LEU A 40 0.89 9.63 3.31
N PRO A 41 1.30 10.48 4.29
CA PRO A 41 0.51 11.62 4.69
C PRO A 41 0.19 12.54 3.50
N ASP A 42 -1.08 12.89 3.36
CA ASP A 42 -1.59 13.83 2.36
C ASP A 42 -2.92 14.39 2.86
N ALA A 43 -2.94 15.66 3.28
CA ALA A 43 -4.09 16.28 3.91
C ALA A 43 -5.35 16.33 3.03
N ASP A 44 -5.18 16.32 1.71
CA ASP A 44 -6.28 16.45 0.73
C ASP A 44 -6.76 15.10 0.19
N SER A 45 -6.21 14.00 0.69
CA SER A 45 -6.51 12.65 0.21
C SER A 45 -7.12 11.76 1.28
N HIS A 46 -7.66 10.64 0.85
CA HIS A 46 -8.09 9.55 1.73
C HIS A 46 -7.79 8.19 1.11
N VAL A 47 -7.77 7.17 1.93
CA VAL A 47 -7.60 5.77 1.51
C VAL A 47 -8.77 4.97 2.03
N ASP A 48 -9.44 4.25 1.15
CA ASP A 48 -10.45 3.26 1.55
C ASP A 48 -9.77 1.91 1.81
N GLY A 49 -10.18 1.25 2.87
CA GLY A 49 -9.59 -0.01 3.30
C GLY A 49 -10.56 -0.92 4.02
N VAL A 50 -10.05 -2.02 4.52
CA VAL A 50 -10.80 -3.01 5.29
C VAL A 50 -10.26 -3.08 6.70
N LEU A 51 -11.14 -2.91 7.68
CA LEU A 51 -10.81 -3.10 9.09
C LEU A 51 -11.00 -4.57 9.45
N TRP A 52 -9.99 -5.13 10.09
CA TRP A 52 -9.96 -6.53 10.51
C TRP A 52 -9.83 -6.65 12.02
N ASP A 53 -10.57 -7.61 12.60
CA ASP A 53 -10.30 -8.11 13.94
C ASP A 53 -9.31 -9.27 13.84
N ILE A 54 -8.11 -9.07 14.39
CA ILE A 54 -7.03 -10.07 14.37
C ILE A 54 -6.71 -10.55 15.78
N ARG A 55 -6.40 -11.83 15.92
CA ARG A 55 -5.93 -12.40 17.18
C ARG A 55 -4.45 -12.08 17.40
N LYS A 56 -4.00 -12.03 18.66
CA LYS A 56 -2.59 -11.76 19.01
C LYS A 56 -1.57 -12.64 18.25
N GLY A 57 -1.89 -13.92 18.01
CA GLY A 57 -1.03 -14.83 17.25
C GLY A 57 -0.93 -14.49 15.77
N ASN A 58 -1.95 -13.85 15.20
CA ASN A 58 -1.96 -13.45 13.78
C ASN A 58 -1.11 -12.22 13.50
N GLU A 59 -0.92 -11.33 14.47
CA GLU A 59 -0.08 -10.16 14.31
C GLU A 59 1.37 -10.55 13.99
N LYS A 60 1.92 -11.58 14.65
CA LYS A 60 3.27 -12.10 14.35
C LYS A 60 3.39 -12.64 12.92
N SER A 61 2.35 -13.27 12.42
CA SER A 61 2.31 -13.75 11.04
C SER A 61 2.31 -12.59 10.05
N LEU A 62 1.53 -11.54 10.31
CA LEU A 62 1.54 -10.32 9.50
C LEU A 62 2.90 -9.62 9.56
N ASP A 63 3.50 -9.51 10.73
CA ASP A 63 4.84 -8.93 10.91
C ASP A 63 5.87 -9.59 10.00
N TYR A 64 5.80 -10.90 9.90
CA TYR A 64 6.68 -11.66 9.01
C TYR A 64 6.42 -11.31 7.53
N TYR A 65 5.16 -11.30 7.09
CA TYR A 65 4.80 -10.98 5.70
C TYR A 65 5.14 -9.54 5.32
N GLU A 66 4.99 -8.60 6.24
CA GLU A 66 5.27 -7.19 6.00
C GLU A 66 6.77 -6.83 6.16
N GLY A 67 7.61 -7.79 6.60
CA GLY A 67 9.01 -7.52 6.87
C GLY A 67 9.23 -6.51 8.00
N PHE A 68 8.33 -6.55 9.01
CA PHE A 68 8.45 -5.72 10.21
C PHE A 68 9.65 -6.19 11.05
N PRO A 69 10.45 -5.29 11.62
CA PRO A 69 10.34 -3.81 11.63
C PRO A 69 11.13 -3.11 10.51
N ASN A 70 11.73 -3.85 9.57
CA ASN A 70 12.68 -3.28 8.60
C ASN A 70 12.00 -2.59 7.44
N LEU A 71 11.21 -3.32 6.65
CA LEU A 71 10.52 -2.76 5.48
C LEU A 71 9.31 -1.92 5.89
N TYR A 72 8.48 -2.45 6.77
CA TYR A 72 7.31 -1.75 7.33
C TYR A 72 7.47 -1.53 8.83
N GLY A 73 7.00 -0.37 9.29
CA GLY A 73 6.71 -0.06 10.68
C GLY A 73 5.22 -0.19 10.96
N LYS A 74 4.83 0.12 12.18
CA LYS A 74 3.43 0.13 12.64
C LYS A 74 3.05 1.53 13.10
N GLU A 75 1.91 1.99 12.66
CA GLU A 75 1.31 3.24 13.12
C GLU A 75 -0.10 3.00 13.64
N THR A 76 -0.48 3.74 14.67
CA THR A 76 -1.88 3.84 15.08
C THR A 76 -2.53 4.94 14.26
N VAL A 77 -3.60 4.59 13.55
CA VAL A 77 -4.38 5.50 12.72
C VAL A 77 -5.84 5.50 13.17
N THR A 78 -6.53 6.61 12.91
CA THR A 78 -7.96 6.71 13.16
C THR A 78 -8.72 6.58 11.86
N VAL A 79 -9.60 5.60 11.77
CA VAL A 79 -10.41 5.31 10.58
C VAL A 79 -11.89 5.52 10.88
N LYS A 80 -12.67 5.83 9.86
CA LYS A 80 -14.11 6.02 9.92
C LYS A 80 -14.82 4.89 9.22
N ASP A 81 -15.79 4.27 9.89
CA ASP A 81 -16.64 3.26 9.27
C ASP A 81 -17.79 3.89 8.44
N GLN A 82 -18.58 3.08 7.76
CA GLN A 82 -19.68 3.53 6.92
C GLN A 82 -20.82 4.20 7.72
N ALA A 83 -20.95 3.88 9.01
CA ALA A 83 -21.91 4.54 9.90
C ALA A 83 -21.42 5.87 10.47
N GLY A 84 -20.15 6.24 10.19
CA GLY A 84 -19.52 7.46 10.69
C GLY A 84 -18.81 7.30 12.03
N ASN A 85 -18.72 6.09 12.58
CA ASN A 85 -18.01 5.84 13.83
C ASN A 85 -16.50 5.81 13.59
N MET A 86 -15.74 6.34 14.55
CA MET A 86 -14.28 6.38 14.50
C MET A 86 -13.71 5.16 15.25
N HIS A 87 -12.66 4.56 14.67
CA HIS A 87 -11.95 3.43 15.23
C HIS A 87 -10.45 3.70 15.22
N GLU A 88 -9.77 3.37 16.30
CA GLU A 88 -8.30 3.27 16.27
C GLU A 88 -7.90 1.92 15.68
N ALA A 89 -6.98 1.94 14.75
CA ALA A 89 -6.46 0.74 14.08
C ALA A 89 -4.94 0.81 13.92
N MET A 90 -4.30 -0.34 13.92
CA MET A 90 -2.91 -0.47 13.55
C MET A 90 -2.81 -0.61 12.03
N ALA A 91 -1.94 0.18 11.41
CA ALA A 91 -1.60 0.08 10.00
C ALA A 91 -0.10 -0.16 9.83
N TYR A 92 0.26 -0.99 8.86
CA TYR A 92 1.64 -1.10 8.41
C TYR A 92 1.94 0.01 7.43
N THR A 93 3.02 0.76 7.70
CA THR A 93 3.50 1.83 6.82
C THR A 93 4.96 1.62 6.50
N MET A 94 5.34 1.88 5.25
CA MET A 94 6.70 1.62 4.80
C MET A 94 7.70 2.59 5.42
N ASN A 95 8.83 2.06 5.85
CA ASN A 95 9.92 2.83 6.43
C ASN A 95 10.79 3.51 5.37
N ALA A 96 11.46 4.62 5.78
CA ALA A 96 12.58 5.13 5.00
C ALA A 96 13.78 4.13 5.10
N PRO A 97 14.62 4.00 4.07
CA PRO A 97 14.58 4.76 2.80
C PRO A 97 13.62 4.18 1.75
N TYR A 98 12.98 3.05 2.02
CA TYR A 98 12.16 2.31 1.04
C TYR A 98 10.97 3.14 0.55
N ARG A 99 10.28 3.87 1.44
CA ARG A 99 9.14 4.73 1.07
C ARG A 99 9.53 5.88 0.14
N ASP A 100 10.80 6.27 0.13
CA ASP A 100 11.33 7.36 -0.69
C ASP A 100 11.84 6.87 -2.06
N ALA A 101 11.69 5.57 -2.33
CA ALA A 101 12.08 4.93 -3.58
C ALA A 101 10.83 4.47 -4.37
N PRO A 102 10.19 5.36 -5.14
CA PRO A 102 9.04 5.03 -5.94
C PRO A 102 9.32 3.86 -6.88
N ALA A 103 8.40 2.90 -6.90
CA ALA A 103 8.48 1.74 -7.77
C ALA A 103 7.08 1.26 -8.12
N ALA A 104 6.83 0.98 -9.41
CA ALA A 104 5.56 0.42 -9.84
C ALA A 104 5.44 -1.04 -9.40
N PRO A 105 4.25 -1.49 -8.95
CA PRO A 105 4.01 -2.89 -8.67
C PRO A 105 3.96 -3.71 -9.96
N ASP A 106 4.23 -5.01 -9.86
CA ASP A 106 3.94 -5.92 -10.95
C ASP A 106 2.42 -6.15 -11.12
N ALA A 107 2.04 -6.74 -12.25
CA ALA A 107 0.64 -6.96 -12.59
C ALA A 107 -0.05 -7.93 -11.62
N TYR A 108 0.65 -8.93 -11.11
CA TYR A 108 0.10 -9.90 -10.18
C TYR A 108 -0.23 -9.25 -8.83
N TYR A 109 0.70 -8.45 -8.31
CA TYR A 109 0.50 -7.73 -7.06
C TYR A 109 -0.65 -6.71 -7.15
N LEU A 110 -0.66 -5.92 -8.23
CA LEU A 110 -1.73 -4.94 -8.48
C LEU A 110 -3.09 -5.62 -8.57
N ASN A 111 -3.19 -6.73 -9.31
CA ASN A 111 -4.42 -7.49 -9.45
C ASN A 111 -4.91 -8.06 -8.11
N GLY A 112 -4.00 -8.45 -7.22
CA GLY A 112 -4.33 -8.89 -5.86
C GLY A 112 -5.04 -7.81 -5.04
N ILE A 113 -4.59 -6.55 -5.14
CA ILE A 113 -5.24 -5.41 -4.49
C ILE A 113 -6.61 -5.12 -5.11
N VAL A 114 -6.68 -5.06 -6.44
CA VAL A 114 -7.94 -4.82 -7.18
C VAL A 114 -8.99 -5.89 -6.86
N THR A 115 -8.58 -7.16 -6.79
CA THR A 115 -9.45 -8.25 -6.36
C THR A 115 -9.97 -8.02 -4.95
N GLY A 116 -9.10 -7.62 -4.02
CA GLY A 116 -9.51 -7.27 -2.66
C GLY A 116 -10.50 -6.10 -2.61
N CYS A 117 -10.34 -5.09 -3.45
CA CYS A 117 -11.31 -4.01 -3.58
C CYS A 117 -12.68 -4.56 -3.97
N ARG A 118 -12.75 -5.37 -5.01
CA ARG A 118 -14.00 -5.96 -5.50
C ARG A 118 -14.67 -6.87 -4.49
N GLN A 119 -13.89 -7.68 -3.77
CA GLN A 119 -14.40 -8.57 -2.71
C GLN A 119 -15.06 -7.79 -1.56
N ASN A 120 -14.67 -6.55 -1.33
CA ASN A 120 -15.16 -5.71 -0.24
C ASN A 120 -16.01 -4.52 -0.72
N GLU A 121 -16.44 -4.54 -1.98
CA GLU A 121 -17.25 -3.48 -2.58
C GLU A 121 -16.61 -2.07 -2.51
N ILE A 122 -15.26 -2.05 -2.56
CA ILE A 122 -14.47 -0.82 -2.62
C ILE A 122 -14.14 -0.53 -4.08
N SER A 123 -14.27 0.74 -4.49
CA SER A 123 -13.86 1.14 -5.84
C SER A 123 -12.36 0.89 -6.06
N PRO A 124 -11.96 0.18 -7.13
CA PRO A 124 -10.56 0.02 -7.49
C PRO A 124 -9.94 1.25 -8.15
N GLN A 125 -10.75 2.27 -8.49
CA GLN A 125 -10.29 3.45 -9.22
C GLN A 125 -9.10 4.17 -8.54
N PRO A 126 -9.10 4.42 -7.21
CA PRO A 126 -7.95 5.04 -6.56
C PRO A 126 -6.66 4.21 -6.64
N VAL A 127 -6.78 2.88 -6.73
CA VAL A 127 -5.62 1.98 -6.92
C VAL A 127 -5.01 2.17 -8.32
N TYR A 128 -5.83 2.25 -9.36
CA TYR A 128 -5.37 2.52 -10.72
C TYR A 128 -4.75 3.91 -10.85
N GLU A 129 -5.35 4.91 -10.23
CA GLU A 129 -4.80 6.27 -10.22
C GLU A 129 -3.45 6.36 -9.52
N ALA A 130 -3.29 5.64 -8.40
CA ALA A 130 -2.00 5.54 -7.71
C ALA A 130 -0.95 4.83 -8.59
N PHE A 131 -1.35 3.77 -9.29
CA PHE A 131 -0.49 3.05 -10.22
C PHE A 131 -0.02 3.94 -11.38
N GLU A 132 -0.94 4.64 -12.04
CA GLU A 132 -0.60 5.56 -13.14
C GLU A 132 0.35 6.68 -12.68
N ARG A 133 0.09 7.26 -11.52
CA ARG A 133 0.93 8.29 -10.94
C ARG A 133 2.36 7.80 -10.70
N ILE A 134 2.52 6.59 -10.15
CA ILE A 134 3.84 6.04 -9.87
C ILE A 134 4.59 5.64 -11.15
N CYS A 135 3.91 5.16 -12.17
CA CYS A 135 4.51 4.88 -13.46
C CYS A 135 5.09 6.16 -14.08
N LYS A 136 4.34 7.25 -14.09
CA LYS A 136 4.81 8.56 -14.59
C LYS A 136 6.01 9.08 -13.80
N GLU A 137 5.97 8.93 -12.47
CA GLU A 137 7.06 9.37 -11.59
C GLU A 137 8.34 8.57 -11.83
N THR A 138 8.25 7.27 -11.98
CA THR A 138 9.41 6.39 -12.23
C THR A 138 10.01 6.62 -13.61
N GLU A 139 9.21 6.84 -14.63
CA GLU A 139 9.65 7.19 -15.98
C GLU A 139 10.41 8.53 -15.98
N ALA A 140 9.87 9.56 -15.32
CA ALA A 140 10.52 10.86 -15.19
C ALA A 140 11.89 10.78 -14.51
N ARG A 141 11.99 9.96 -13.43
CA ARG A 141 13.25 9.73 -12.73
C ARG A 141 14.29 8.99 -13.60
N GLN A 142 13.86 8.06 -14.43
CA GLN A 142 14.75 7.34 -15.36
C GLN A 142 15.30 8.29 -16.43
N MET A 143 14.49 9.16 -16.99
CA MET A 143 14.92 10.17 -17.97
C MET A 143 15.97 11.13 -17.39
N HIS A 144 15.88 11.48 -16.12
CA HIS A 144 16.86 12.36 -15.46
C HIS A 144 18.16 11.63 -15.06
N ARG A 145 18.12 10.31 -14.91
CA ARG A 145 19.28 9.47 -14.54
C ARG A 145 20.14 9.04 -15.73
N THR A 146 19.64 9.13 -16.95
CA THR A 146 20.41 8.78 -18.13
C THR A 146 21.28 9.98 -18.53
N PRO A 147 22.61 9.98 -18.27
CA PRO A 147 23.48 11.03 -18.77
C PRO A 147 23.46 10.95 -20.29
N ARG A 148 23.17 12.04 -20.98
CA ARG A 148 23.47 12.16 -22.41
C ARG A 148 24.98 11.97 -22.57
N ARG A 149 25.43 10.74 -22.82
CA ARG A 149 26.80 10.49 -23.27
C ARG A 149 26.92 11.12 -24.67
N ARG A 150 27.40 12.37 -24.73
CA ARG A 150 27.99 12.88 -25.94
C ARG A 150 29.35 12.19 -26.11
N GLY A 151 29.36 11.10 -26.87
CA GLY A 151 30.60 10.48 -27.30
C GLY A 151 31.19 11.28 -28.45
N LEU A 152 32.36 11.90 -28.26
CA LEU A 152 33.21 12.34 -29.32
C LEU A 152 33.91 11.09 -29.87
N TYR A 153 33.47 10.63 -31.03
CA TYR A 153 34.21 9.63 -31.80
C TYR A 153 35.15 10.39 -32.74
N ARG A 154 36.45 10.13 -32.63
CA ARG A 154 37.45 10.48 -33.64
C ARG A 154 37.68 9.28 -34.55
#